data_c89350602ca7b9b14a19f86d4951ef18
#
_entry.id   c89350602ca7b9b14a19f86d4951ef18
#
_cell.length_a   1.000
_cell.length_b   1.000
_cell.length_c   1.000
_cell.angle_alpha   90.00
_cell.angle_beta   90.00
_cell.angle_gamma   90.00
#
_symmetry.space_group_name_H-M   'P 1'
#
loop_
_entity.id
_entity.type
_entity.pdbx_description
1 polymer ?
#
loop_
_entity_poly.entity_id
_entity_poly.type
_entity_poly.pdbx_seq_one_letter_code
_entity_poly.pdbx_strand_id
1 'polypeptide(L)'
;HIIRNKIVYLLHLSFILILSGALTTHIWGIQGNIHLRQGETPVTTFNKNDGQKADLPFSVSLKQFQLTYYQGTFAPMDFISILNVYDGPQMHEGSVSMNHIYTYRNYRFYQSTYDADKKGSTLSIAYDPYGIALTYTGYAFLLLSFILFFFDKHSYFRKLLNHPALKKITVCILLSTSVITMFGASVPPSLPKETANEFGKLYVYYNDRICPLQTLAKEFTTKLYGKSNYKGLTPEQVLTGWLFFYEQWKQEPMILIKDKEVQKLLGAKGKYVRLADFAGSTGYKQEQISPSDMNAKTTRAIEEANEKFSLASMLCTGNLLKIYPYFDKNNAQPIWYSLTDDLPVSMPHEQWAFIRYSMNLIAEKVAHQAYNEVKILLDKTKKYQQKEARGFLPSDTRFGAEMLYNRMNFTRPLAMFSLTIGILSFFLYCWKMAKQRNSSKKQNSILLAMLGIVFIYLMILIGLRGFISGHLPMSNGYETMQLMSVCAILLTFLLYRKFEAAISFGYILCGLTLLVSMFGESNPSVTQLMPVLSSPLLSIHVVTIMLSYSLLAFVMLNGI
;
A
#
# COMPACT_ATOMS: atom_id res chain seq x y z
N HIS A 1 44.96 -12.96 -14.48
CA HIS A 1 44.51 -12.32 -15.74
C HIS A 1 43.62 -13.26 -16.56
N ILE A 2 44.05 -14.53 -16.75
CA ILE A 2 43.33 -15.54 -17.57
C ILE A 2 41.91 -15.85 -17.01
N ILE A 3 41.76 -15.96 -15.68
CA ILE A 3 40.45 -16.25 -15.05
C ILE A 3 39.48 -15.08 -15.24
N ARG A 4 39.95 -13.84 -15.11
CA ARG A 4 39.13 -12.63 -15.31
C ARG A 4 38.59 -12.52 -16.73
N ASN A 5 39.42 -12.85 -17.73
CA ASN A 5 38.96 -12.87 -19.11
C ASN A 5 37.85 -13.92 -19.32
N LYS A 6 37.96 -15.09 -18.68
CA LYS A 6 36.91 -16.14 -18.77
C LYS A 6 35.60 -15.70 -18.15
N ILE A 7 35.60 -15.01 -17.00
CA ILE A 7 34.38 -14.48 -16.37
C ILE A 7 33.71 -13.43 -17.27
N VAL A 8 34.52 -12.53 -17.87
CA VAL A 8 33.99 -11.51 -18.80
C VAL A 8 33.42 -12.17 -20.08
N TYR A 9 34.06 -13.21 -20.61
CA TYR A 9 33.51 -13.95 -21.73
C TYR A 9 32.20 -14.65 -21.37
N LEU A 10 32.09 -15.24 -20.18
CA LEU A 10 30.85 -15.85 -19.71
C LEU A 10 29.72 -14.81 -19.59
N LEU A 11 30.03 -13.60 -19.09
CA LEU A 11 29.08 -12.49 -19.03
C LEU A 11 28.57 -12.08 -20.42
N HIS A 12 29.47 -11.92 -21.40
CA HIS A 12 29.06 -11.57 -22.78
C HIS A 12 28.27 -12.71 -23.44
N LEU A 13 28.67 -13.96 -23.21
CA LEU A 13 27.93 -15.13 -23.69
C LEU A 13 26.52 -15.17 -23.13
N SER A 14 26.35 -14.84 -21.85
CA SER A 14 25.01 -14.80 -21.25
C SER A 14 24.09 -13.78 -21.95
N PHE A 15 24.59 -12.59 -22.27
CA PHE A 15 23.82 -11.58 -23.03
C PHE A 15 23.48 -12.07 -24.45
N ILE A 16 24.43 -12.72 -25.14
CA ILE A 16 24.18 -13.27 -26.47
C ILE A 16 23.07 -14.33 -26.40
N LEU A 17 23.09 -15.21 -25.40
CA LEU A 17 22.06 -16.24 -25.21
C LEU A 17 20.69 -15.63 -24.89
N ILE A 18 20.63 -14.61 -24.01
CA ILE A 18 19.39 -13.93 -23.69
C ILE A 18 18.79 -13.26 -24.94
N LEU A 19 19.61 -12.52 -25.70
CA LEU A 19 19.15 -11.84 -26.92
C LEU A 19 18.75 -12.84 -28.02
N SER A 20 19.50 -13.92 -28.18
CA SER A 20 19.15 -14.98 -29.11
C SER A 20 17.86 -15.68 -28.70
N GLY A 21 17.65 -15.91 -27.38
CA GLY A 21 16.41 -16.46 -26.85
C GLY A 21 15.21 -15.55 -27.11
N ALA A 22 15.37 -14.26 -26.86
CA ALA A 22 14.32 -13.26 -27.14
C ALA A 22 14.00 -13.18 -28.65
N LEU A 23 15.00 -13.23 -29.50
CA LEU A 23 14.81 -13.29 -30.98
C LEU A 23 14.07 -14.56 -31.38
N THR A 24 14.45 -15.72 -30.84
CA THR A 24 13.79 -16.99 -31.09
C THR A 24 12.31 -16.96 -30.69
N THR A 25 12.00 -16.42 -29.48
CA THR A 25 10.62 -16.20 -29.03
C THR A 25 9.86 -15.28 -29.98
N HIS A 26 10.49 -14.21 -30.45
CA HIS A 26 9.85 -13.25 -31.36
C HIS A 26 9.50 -13.87 -32.73
N ILE A 27 10.36 -14.74 -33.26
CA ILE A 27 10.17 -15.35 -34.60
C ILE A 27 9.21 -16.54 -34.53
N TRP A 28 9.38 -17.43 -33.55
CA TRP A 28 8.67 -18.72 -33.47
C TRP A 28 7.66 -18.81 -32.33
N GLY A 29 7.65 -17.85 -31.40
CA GLY A 29 6.67 -17.83 -30.30
C GLY A 29 5.27 -17.49 -30.80
N ILE A 30 4.26 -18.21 -30.32
CA ILE A 30 2.85 -17.93 -30.60
C ILE A 30 2.18 -17.52 -29.30
N GLN A 31 1.46 -16.40 -29.33
CA GLN A 31 0.69 -15.89 -28.18
C GLN A 31 -0.73 -15.56 -28.59
N GLY A 32 -1.67 -15.76 -27.67
CA GLY A 32 -3.07 -15.46 -27.92
C GLY A 32 -3.93 -15.67 -26.68
N ASN A 33 -5.25 -15.67 -26.89
CA ASN A 33 -6.24 -15.81 -25.81
C ASN A 33 -7.27 -16.86 -26.19
N ILE A 34 -7.72 -17.63 -25.21
CA ILE A 34 -8.82 -18.57 -25.32
C ILE A 34 -9.87 -18.23 -24.28
N HIS A 35 -11.14 -18.18 -24.69
CA HIS A 35 -12.28 -18.03 -23.79
C HIS A 35 -12.95 -19.38 -23.62
N LEU A 36 -13.19 -19.78 -22.39
CA LEU A 36 -13.79 -21.08 -22.03
C LEU A 36 -14.94 -20.86 -21.05
N ARG A 37 -16.04 -21.58 -21.24
CA ARG A 37 -17.18 -21.58 -20.31
C ARG A 37 -17.48 -22.97 -19.80
N GLN A 38 -18.00 -23.04 -18.57
CA GLN A 38 -18.45 -24.29 -17.97
C GLN A 38 -19.63 -24.88 -18.75
N GLY A 39 -19.55 -26.18 -19.05
CA GLY A 39 -20.61 -26.91 -19.77
C GLY A 39 -20.57 -26.75 -21.30
N GLU A 40 -19.66 -25.96 -21.85
CA GLU A 40 -19.46 -25.88 -23.30
C GLU A 40 -18.56 -26.99 -23.82
N THR A 41 -18.65 -27.25 -25.13
CA THR A 41 -17.84 -28.26 -25.82
C THR A 41 -16.34 -27.88 -25.78
N PRO A 42 -15.44 -28.87 -25.70
CA PRO A 42 -14.00 -28.60 -25.73
C PRO A 42 -13.56 -27.82 -26.97
N VAL A 43 -12.75 -26.79 -26.76
CA VAL A 43 -12.26 -25.87 -27.79
C VAL A 43 -10.89 -26.32 -28.30
N THR A 44 -10.71 -26.32 -29.61
CA THR A 44 -9.46 -26.71 -30.29
C THR A 44 -8.73 -25.53 -30.92
N THR A 45 -9.26 -24.32 -30.80
CA THR A 45 -8.66 -23.12 -31.42
C THR A 45 -8.57 -21.98 -30.40
N PHE A 46 -7.59 -21.10 -30.59
CA PHE A 46 -7.45 -19.87 -29.81
C PHE A 46 -7.19 -18.67 -30.73
N ASN A 47 -7.51 -17.47 -30.26
CA ASN A 47 -7.29 -16.24 -31.00
C ASN A 47 -5.87 -15.72 -30.72
N LYS A 48 -5.04 -15.61 -31.76
CA LYS A 48 -3.74 -14.93 -31.66
C LYS A 48 -3.92 -13.43 -31.42
N ASN A 49 -2.86 -12.80 -30.92
CA ASN A 49 -2.87 -11.34 -30.69
C ASN A 49 -2.99 -10.52 -31.99
N ASP A 50 -2.72 -11.11 -33.16
CA ASP A 50 -2.91 -10.52 -34.49
C ASP A 50 -4.34 -10.67 -35.04
N GLY A 51 -5.25 -11.28 -34.26
CA GLY A 51 -6.65 -11.53 -34.62
C GLY A 51 -6.88 -12.81 -35.45
N GLN A 52 -5.83 -13.55 -35.81
CA GLN A 52 -5.97 -14.83 -36.50
C GLN A 52 -6.28 -15.95 -35.51
N LYS A 53 -6.97 -17.01 -35.99
CA LYS A 53 -7.18 -18.23 -35.20
C LYS A 53 -6.00 -19.19 -35.42
N ALA A 54 -5.59 -19.84 -34.34
CA ALA A 54 -4.60 -20.91 -34.35
C ALA A 54 -5.19 -22.18 -33.75
N ASP A 55 -4.80 -23.32 -34.29
CA ASP A 55 -5.24 -24.62 -33.81
C ASP A 55 -4.35 -25.12 -32.67
N LEU A 56 -4.97 -25.77 -31.69
CA LEU A 56 -4.31 -26.51 -30.62
C LEU A 56 -4.22 -28.00 -31.06
N PRO A 57 -3.12 -28.70 -30.82
CA PRO A 57 -2.99 -30.14 -31.10
C PRO A 57 -3.80 -31.02 -30.11
N PHE A 58 -4.59 -30.43 -29.25
CA PHE A 58 -5.49 -31.04 -28.26
C PHE A 58 -6.70 -30.13 -28.06
N SER A 59 -7.71 -30.59 -27.35
CA SER A 59 -8.86 -29.75 -26.99
C SER A 59 -8.90 -29.44 -25.52
N VAL A 60 -9.43 -28.26 -25.17
CA VAL A 60 -9.48 -27.75 -23.79
C VAL A 60 -10.91 -27.35 -23.43
N SER A 61 -11.37 -27.74 -22.26
CA SER A 61 -12.63 -27.25 -21.69
C SER A 61 -12.46 -26.76 -20.27
N LEU A 62 -13.33 -25.85 -19.84
CA LEU A 62 -13.38 -25.38 -18.46
C LEU A 62 -14.27 -26.34 -17.65
N LYS A 63 -13.65 -27.09 -16.73
CA LYS A 63 -14.37 -27.96 -15.80
C LYS A 63 -15.09 -27.14 -14.75
N GLN A 64 -14.37 -26.19 -14.12
CA GLN A 64 -14.88 -25.35 -13.06
C GLN A 64 -14.08 -24.06 -12.97
N PHE A 65 -14.75 -22.94 -12.72
CA PHE A 65 -14.14 -21.69 -12.29
C PHE A 65 -14.43 -21.46 -10.80
N GLN A 66 -13.43 -21.08 -10.03
CA GLN A 66 -13.54 -20.82 -8.59
C GLN A 66 -12.97 -19.44 -8.30
N LEU A 67 -13.73 -18.64 -7.55
CA LEU A 67 -13.32 -17.35 -7.05
C LEU A 67 -13.20 -17.46 -5.52
N THR A 68 -12.00 -17.27 -5.01
CA THR A 68 -11.73 -17.26 -3.58
C THR A 68 -11.66 -15.82 -3.07
N TYR A 69 -12.13 -15.60 -1.84
CA TYR A 69 -12.18 -14.28 -1.22
C TYR A 69 -11.35 -14.24 0.05
N TYR A 70 -10.85 -13.06 0.40
CA TYR A 70 -10.27 -12.83 1.72
C TYR A 70 -11.34 -13.00 2.80
N GLN A 71 -10.98 -13.61 3.91
CA GLN A 71 -11.90 -13.96 4.99
C GLN A 71 -12.68 -12.73 5.50
N GLY A 72 -14.00 -12.84 5.55
CA GLY A 72 -14.89 -11.78 6.02
C GLY A 72 -15.11 -10.64 5.02
N THR A 73 -14.66 -10.79 3.75
CA THR A 73 -14.74 -9.73 2.73
C THR A 73 -15.15 -10.30 1.38
N PHE A 74 -15.56 -9.43 0.46
CA PHE A 74 -15.81 -9.78 -0.95
C PHE A 74 -14.62 -9.41 -1.86
N ALA A 75 -13.47 -9.03 -1.28
CA ALA A 75 -12.26 -8.80 -2.04
C ALA A 75 -11.69 -10.11 -2.57
N PRO A 76 -11.44 -10.26 -3.88
CA PRO A 76 -10.93 -11.48 -4.46
C PRO A 76 -9.49 -11.75 -4.01
N MET A 77 -9.25 -12.99 -3.54
CA MET A 77 -7.93 -13.47 -3.13
C MET A 77 -7.24 -14.23 -4.26
N ASP A 78 -7.97 -15.04 -5.03
CA ASP A 78 -7.46 -15.77 -6.20
C ASP A 78 -8.57 -16.14 -7.17
N PHE A 79 -8.21 -16.33 -8.43
CA PHE A 79 -9.05 -16.79 -9.54
C PHE A 79 -8.49 -18.11 -10.04
N ILE A 80 -9.24 -19.19 -9.93
CA ILE A 80 -8.77 -20.54 -10.27
C ILE A 80 -9.67 -21.12 -11.37
N SER A 81 -9.08 -21.46 -12.50
CA SER A 81 -9.71 -22.19 -13.59
C SER A 81 -9.22 -23.62 -13.59
N ILE A 82 -10.12 -24.58 -13.38
CA ILE A 82 -9.84 -26.01 -13.51
C ILE A 82 -10.16 -26.43 -14.94
N LEU A 83 -9.17 -26.94 -15.63
CA LEU A 83 -9.23 -27.30 -17.05
C LEU A 83 -9.21 -28.81 -17.23
N ASN A 84 -9.98 -29.29 -18.21
CA ASN A 84 -9.79 -30.62 -18.79
C ASN A 84 -9.16 -30.46 -20.16
N VAL A 85 -8.00 -31.11 -20.36
CA VAL A 85 -7.28 -31.19 -21.63
C VAL A 85 -7.44 -32.58 -22.20
N TYR A 86 -7.97 -32.65 -23.41
CA TYR A 86 -8.23 -33.92 -24.10
C TYR A 86 -7.21 -34.08 -25.24
N ASP A 87 -6.41 -35.13 -25.17
CA ASP A 87 -5.40 -35.50 -26.17
C ASP A 87 -5.67 -36.91 -26.66
N GLY A 88 -6.44 -37.01 -27.74
CA GLY A 88 -6.97 -38.30 -28.21
C GLY A 88 -7.88 -38.93 -27.12
N PRO A 89 -7.60 -40.18 -26.68
CA PRO A 89 -8.39 -40.86 -25.67
C PRO A 89 -7.99 -40.47 -24.23
N GLN A 90 -6.93 -39.69 -24.05
CA GLN A 90 -6.42 -39.31 -22.72
C GLN A 90 -7.01 -37.96 -22.28
N MET A 91 -7.43 -37.87 -21.02
CA MET A 91 -7.87 -36.66 -20.40
C MET A 91 -6.91 -36.30 -19.26
N HIS A 92 -6.41 -35.08 -19.28
CA HIS A 92 -5.55 -34.52 -18.25
C HIS A 92 -6.27 -33.36 -17.56
N GLU A 93 -6.32 -33.39 -16.23
CA GLU A 93 -6.85 -32.27 -15.45
C GLU A 93 -5.69 -31.34 -15.06
N GLY A 94 -5.89 -30.03 -15.22
CA GLY A 94 -4.94 -29.01 -14.81
C GLY A 94 -5.64 -27.83 -14.15
N SER A 95 -4.92 -27.09 -13.34
CA SER A 95 -5.43 -25.85 -12.72
C SER A 95 -4.57 -24.67 -13.09
N VAL A 96 -5.22 -23.54 -13.38
CA VAL A 96 -4.58 -22.25 -13.67
C VAL A 96 -5.08 -21.24 -12.67
N SER A 97 -4.18 -20.50 -12.03
CA SER A 97 -4.53 -19.35 -11.22
C SER A 97 -3.63 -18.15 -11.52
N MET A 98 -3.85 -17.01 -10.85
CA MET A 98 -3.08 -15.78 -11.12
C MET A 98 -1.56 -15.97 -10.97
N ASN A 99 -1.13 -16.87 -10.09
CA ASN A 99 0.30 -17.11 -9.83
C ASN A 99 0.75 -18.54 -10.16
N HIS A 100 -0.13 -19.39 -10.68
CA HIS A 100 0.17 -20.76 -11.07
C HIS A 100 -0.25 -21.01 -12.51
N ILE A 101 0.75 -21.15 -13.37
CA ILE A 101 0.53 -21.48 -14.78
C ILE A 101 0.33 -22.99 -14.96
N TYR A 102 -0.52 -23.38 -15.90
CA TYR A 102 -0.61 -24.76 -16.35
C TYR A 102 0.12 -24.91 -17.67
N THR A 103 0.95 -25.93 -17.80
CA THR A 103 1.72 -26.21 -19.02
C THR A 103 1.40 -27.59 -19.54
N TYR A 104 1.03 -27.69 -20.82
CA TYR A 104 0.80 -28.94 -21.53
C TYR A 104 1.39 -28.85 -22.94
N ARG A 105 2.23 -29.82 -23.34
CA ARG A 105 2.93 -29.85 -24.64
C ARG A 105 3.58 -28.51 -25.05
N ASN A 106 4.27 -27.85 -24.12
CA ASN A 106 4.87 -26.53 -24.28
C ASN A 106 3.88 -25.36 -24.48
N TYR A 107 2.56 -25.60 -24.47
CA TYR A 107 1.55 -24.57 -24.34
C TYR A 107 1.40 -24.19 -22.86
N ARG A 108 1.51 -22.91 -22.57
CA ARG A 108 1.39 -22.35 -21.23
C ARG A 108 0.09 -21.56 -21.14
N PHE A 109 -0.72 -21.87 -20.15
CA PHE A 109 -1.99 -21.20 -19.87
C PHE A 109 -1.83 -20.29 -18.67
N TYR A 110 -2.25 -19.04 -18.80
CA TYR A 110 -2.21 -18.02 -17.77
C TYR A 110 -3.62 -17.50 -17.52
N GLN A 111 -3.99 -17.31 -16.25
CA GLN A 111 -5.26 -16.70 -15.89
C GLN A 111 -5.24 -15.22 -16.30
N SER A 112 -6.24 -14.77 -17.07
CA SER A 112 -6.36 -13.38 -17.52
C SER A 112 -7.59 -12.71 -16.91
N THR A 113 -8.79 -13.01 -17.40
CA THR A 113 -10.06 -12.43 -16.94
C THR A 113 -11.10 -13.52 -16.73
N TYR A 114 -12.25 -13.15 -16.19
CA TYR A 114 -13.40 -14.03 -16.03
C TYR A 114 -14.70 -13.30 -16.31
N ASP A 115 -15.76 -14.06 -16.60
CA ASP A 115 -17.09 -13.52 -16.91
C ASP A 115 -17.80 -13.03 -15.64
N ALA A 116 -18.65 -12.02 -15.77
CA ALA A 116 -19.40 -11.44 -14.65
C ALA A 116 -20.31 -12.47 -13.93
N ASP A 117 -20.78 -13.49 -14.66
CA ASP A 117 -21.59 -14.59 -14.12
C ASP A 117 -20.77 -15.69 -13.42
N LYS A 118 -19.43 -15.54 -13.38
CA LYS A 118 -18.46 -16.48 -12.79
C LYS A 118 -18.50 -17.90 -13.38
N LYS A 119 -19.01 -18.05 -14.60
CA LYS A 119 -19.12 -19.35 -15.32
C LYS A 119 -18.16 -19.46 -16.50
N GLY A 120 -17.47 -18.39 -16.87
CA GLY A 120 -16.49 -18.35 -17.93
C GLY A 120 -15.17 -17.76 -17.49
N SER A 121 -14.12 -18.14 -18.18
CA SER A 121 -12.76 -17.69 -17.94
C SER A 121 -12.03 -17.46 -19.26
N THR A 122 -11.31 -16.35 -19.36
CA THR A 122 -10.40 -16.07 -20.47
C THR A 122 -8.96 -16.32 -20.00
N LEU A 123 -8.28 -17.21 -20.73
CA LEU A 123 -6.89 -17.55 -20.46
C LEU A 123 -6.00 -17.02 -21.59
N SER A 124 -4.84 -16.48 -21.22
CA SER A 124 -3.80 -16.21 -22.19
C SER A 124 -2.99 -17.49 -22.45
N ILE A 125 -2.67 -17.75 -23.72
CA ILE A 125 -1.90 -18.90 -24.16
C ILE A 125 -0.59 -18.42 -24.75
N ALA A 126 0.52 -19.08 -24.38
CA ALA A 126 1.81 -18.89 -25.01
C ALA A 126 2.43 -20.25 -25.37
N TYR A 127 2.93 -20.36 -26.59
CA TYR A 127 3.70 -21.50 -27.07
C TYR A 127 5.09 -21.03 -27.47
N ASP A 128 6.10 -21.46 -26.74
CA ASP A 128 7.50 -21.14 -27.02
C ASP A 128 8.41 -22.29 -26.55
N PRO A 129 8.65 -23.30 -27.38
CA PRO A 129 9.42 -24.47 -26.99
C PRO A 129 10.93 -24.21 -26.88
N TYR A 130 11.48 -23.22 -27.60
CA TYR A 130 12.92 -23.01 -27.73
C TYR A 130 13.43 -21.73 -27.11
N GLY A 131 12.76 -20.61 -27.32
CA GLY A 131 13.23 -19.30 -26.91
C GLY A 131 13.32 -19.15 -25.38
N ILE A 132 12.36 -19.71 -24.67
CA ILE A 132 12.34 -19.70 -23.20
C ILE A 132 13.54 -20.48 -22.63
N ALA A 133 13.81 -21.68 -23.12
CA ALA A 133 14.93 -22.49 -22.64
C ALA A 133 16.28 -21.79 -22.87
N LEU A 134 16.46 -21.16 -24.04
CA LEU A 134 17.65 -20.41 -24.37
C LEU A 134 17.83 -19.17 -23.48
N THR A 135 16.75 -18.43 -23.26
CA THR A 135 16.75 -17.24 -22.39
C THR A 135 17.08 -17.60 -20.94
N TYR A 136 16.47 -18.64 -20.37
CA TYR A 136 16.78 -19.08 -19.00
C TYR A 136 18.21 -19.62 -18.85
N THR A 137 18.75 -20.28 -19.86
CA THR A 137 20.17 -20.66 -19.88
C THR A 137 21.06 -19.42 -19.84
N GLY A 138 20.70 -18.38 -20.59
CA GLY A 138 21.38 -17.08 -20.55
C GLY A 138 21.32 -16.44 -19.16
N TYR A 139 20.17 -16.44 -18.49
CA TYR A 139 20.04 -15.94 -17.10
C TYR A 139 20.87 -16.74 -16.10
N ALA A 140 20.92 -18.06 -16.25
CA ALA A 140 21.76 -18.90 -15.38
C ALA A 140 23.25 -18.54 -15.53
N PHE A 141 23.73 -18.33 -16.76
CA PHE A 141 25.12 -17.91 -17.02
C PHE A 141 25.38 -16.48 -16.52
N LEU A 142 24.40 -15.58 -16.64
CA LEU A 142 24.50 -14.23 -16.11
C LEU A 142 24.66 -14.26 -14.58
N LEU A 143 23.82 -15.00 -13.88
CA LEU A 143 23.91 -15.16 -12.43
C LEU A 143 25.24 -15.77 -12.01
N LEU A 144 25.67 -16.83 -12.69
CA LEU A 144 26.94 -17.47 -12.44
C LEU A 144 28.12 -16.51 -12.64
N SER A 145 28.09 -15.69 -13.71
CA SER A 145 29.15 -14.70 -13.97
C SER A 145 29.24 -13.66 -12.86
N PHE A 146 28.10 -13.15 -12.32
CA PHE A 146 28.09 -12.24 -11.19
C PHE A 146 28.64 -12.88 -9.92
N ILE A 147 28.26 -14.12 -9.61
CA ILE A 147 28.78 -14.86 -8.47
C ILE A 147 30.30 -14.99 -8.58
N LEU A 148 30.81 -15.43 -9.73
CA LEU A 148 32.24 -15.56 -9.97
C LEU A 148 32.99 -14.22 -9.88
N PHE A 149 32.37 -13.11 -10.29
CA PHE A 149 32.94 -11.77 -10.19
C PHE A 149 33.11 -11.32 -8.73
N PHE A 150 32.21 -11.69 -7.83
CA PHE A 150 32.33 -11.44 -6.39
C PHE A 150 33.47 -12.21 -5.72
N PHE A 151 33.72 -13.43 -6.20
CA PHE A 151 34.78 -14.29 -5.65
C PHE A 151 36.17 -14.03 -6.26
N ASP A 152 36.27 -13.31 -7.37
CA ASP A 152 37.55 -12.98 -7.98
C ASP A 152 38.37 -12.04 -7.10
N LYS A 153 39.51 -12.55 -6.59
CA LYS A 153 40.44 -11.81 -5.73
C LYS A 153 41.09 -10.57 -6.42
N HIS A 154 41.09 -10.51 -7.72
CA HIS A 154 41.69 -9.47 -8.55
C HIS A 154 40.65 -8.48 -9.09
N SER A 155 39.38 -8.61 -8.72
CA SER A 155 38.31 -7.71 -9.18
C SER A 155 38.59 -6.27 -8.74
N TYR A 156 38.24 -5.31 -9.58
CA TYR A 156 38.34 -3.88 -9.26
C TYR A 156 37.51 -3.52 -8.00
N PHE A 157 36.41 -4.21 -7.79
CA PHE A 157 35.57 -4.09 -6.60
C PHE A 157 36.34 -4.41 -5.30
N ARG A 158 37.12 -5.51 -5.25
CA ARG A 158 37.98 -5.83 -4.09
C ARG A 158 39.16 -4.88 -3.94
N LYS A 159 39.70 -4.35 -5.03
CA LYS A 159 40.75 -3.30 -4.96
C LYS A 159 40.20 -2.01 -4.37
N LEU A 160 38.97 -1.59 -4.76
CA LEU A 160 38.29 -0.43 -4.17
C LEU A 160 38.00 -0.61 -2.67
N LEU A 161 37.52 -1.79 -2.26
CA LEU A 161 37.24 -2.08 -0.85
C LEU A 161 38.48 -2.00 0.05
N ASN A 162 39.69 -2.18 -0.48
CA ASN A 162 40.94 -2.17 0.25
C ASN A 162 41.74 -0.88 0.04
N HIS A 163 41.18 0.14 -0.63
CA HIS A 163 41.91 1.39 -0.92
C HIS A 163 42.21 2.21 0.35
N PRO A 164 43.44 2.70 0.54
CA PRO A 164 43.87 3.43 1.77
C PRO A 164 43.08 4.71 2.03
N ALA A 165 42.55 5.38 1.01
CA ALA A 165 41.76 6.60 1.11
C ALA A 165 40.44 6.44 1.90
N LEU A 166 39.97 5.21 2.12
CA LEU A 166 38.74 4.91 2.87
C LEU A 166 38.97 4.84 4.40
N LYS A 167 40.16 5.23 4.91
CA LYS A 167 40.48 5.21 6.35
C LYS A 167 40.68 6.62 6.87
N LYS A 168 39.75 7.13 7.68
CA LYS A 168 39.76 8.30 8.62
C LYS A 168 38.82 9.45 8.28
N ILE A 169 38.00 9.83 9.24
CA ILE A 169 37.71 11.17 9.82
C ILE A 169 36.40 11.25 10.62
N THR A 170 36.34 12.11 11.64
CA THR A 170 35.34 12.19 12.74
C THR A 170 34.59 13.52 12.88
N VAL A 171 33.42 13.53 13.53
CA VAL A 171 32.39 14.58 13.59
C VAL A 171 31.97 15.04 14.99
N CYS A 172 31.54 16.31 15.15
CA CYS A 172 30.87 16.91 16.33
C CYS A 172 29.45 17.43 16.04
N ILE A 173 28.59 17.37 17.05
CA ILE A 173 27.15 17.66 16.98
C ILE A 173 26.75 18.88 17.79
N LEU A 174 25.78 19.66 17.31
CA LEU A 174 24.97 20.63 18.07
C LEU A 174 23.48 20.48 17.77
N LEU A 175 22.69 20.41 18.84
CA LEU A 175 21.22 20.29 18.82
C LEU A 175 20.57 21.66 18.93
N SER A 176 19.55 21.93 18.11
CA SER A 176 18.59 23.01 18.32
C SER A 176 17.16 22.46 18.30
N THR A 177 16.45 22.66 19.40
CA THR A 177 15.03 22.35 19.58
C THR A 177 14.20 23.60 19.33
N SER A 178 13.28 23.54 18.37
CA SER A 178 12.27 24.59 18.18
C SER A 178 10.95 24.17 18.82
N VAL A 179 10.53 24.94 19.81
CA VAL A 179 9.20 24.83 20.45
C VAL A 179 8.21 25.63 19.62
N ILE A 180 7.15 24.98 19.16
CA ILE A 180 6.04 25.63 18.47
C ILE A 180 4.96 25.94 19.50
N THR A 181 4.75 27.22 19.77
CA THR A 181 3.61 27.72 20.56
C THR A 181 2.33 27.68 19.72
N MET A 182 1.33 26.95 20.20
CA MET A 182 0.00 26.94 19.60
C MET A 182 -0.82 28.10 20.12
N PHE A 183 -1.28 28.97 19.23
CA PHE A 183 -2.34 29.96 19.53
C PHE A 183 -3.70 29.24 19.60
N GLY A 184 -4.48 29.54 20.63
CA GLY A 184 -5.80 28.95 20.88
C GLY A 184 -6.84 29.40 19.87
N ALA A 185 -7.10 28.58 18.86
CA ALA A 185 -8.28 28.67 18.03
C ALA A 185 -9.45 27.94 18.75
N SER A 186 -10.68 28.45 18.65
CA SER A 186 -11.85 27.79 19.22
C SER A 186 -11.99 26.39 18.66
N VAL A 187 -12.11 25.39 19.54
CA VAL A 187 -12.23 23.97 19.17
C VAL A 187 -13.71 23.68 18.96
N PRO A 188 -14.12 23.07 17.81
CA PRO A 188 -15.51 22.70 17.59
C PRO A 188 -15.97 21.61 18.57
N PRO A 189 -17.28 21.49 18.85
CA PRO A 189 -17.79 20.50 19.77
C PRO A 189 -17.48 19.08 19.33
N SER A 190 -17.09 18.23 20.26
CA SER A 190 -16.76 16.84 20.03
C SER A 190 -17.05 16.00 21.27
N LEU A 191 -17.09 14.68 21.13
CA LEU A 191 -17.18 13.79 22.27
C LEU A 191 -15.93 13.91 23.16
N PRO A 192 -16.07 13.64 24.47
CA PRO A 192 -14.90 13.45 25.33
C PRO A 192 -13.96 12.39 24.78
N LYS A 193 -12.66 12.62 24.91
CA LYS A 193 -11.63 11.76 24.31
C LYS A 193 -11.80 10.27 24.64
N GLU A 194 -12.19 9.96 25.89
CA GLU A 194 -12.42 8.56 26.30
C GLU A 194 -13.60 7.93 25.55
N THR A 195 -14.73 8.64 25.45
CA THR A 195 -15.93 8.15 24.76
C THR A 195 -15.68 8.00 23.26
N ALA A 196 -14.98 8.96 22.64
CA ALA A 196 -14.56 8.87 21.25
C ALA A 196 -13.62 7.68 21.00
N ASN A 197 -12.68 7.41 21.92
CA ASN A 197 -11.82 6.22 21.84
C ASN A 197 -12.61 4.90 21.89
N GLU A 198 -13.66 4.81 22.75
CA GLU A 198 -14.52 3.62 22.77
C GLU A 198 -15.27 3.45 21.45
N PHE A 199 -15.74 4.55 20.84
CA PHE A 199 -16.32 4.54 19.51
C PHE A 199 -15.32 4.00 18.47
N GLY A 200 -14.06 4.42 18.54
CA GLY A 200 -12.96 3.94 17.68
C GLY A 200 -12.66 2.45 17.79
N LYS A 201 -13.11 1.77 18.85
CA LYS A 201 -12.92 0.31 19.07
C LYS A 201 -14.01 -0.55 18.42
N LEU A 202 -15.02 0.02 17.77
CA LEU A 202 -15.99 -0.73 16.99
C LEU A 202 -15.31 -1.28 15.71
N TYR A 203 -15.85 -2.38 15.21
CA TYR A 203 -15.46 -2.89 13.89
C TYR A 203 -16.23 -2.13 12.79
N VAL A 204 -15.58 -1.87 11.67
CA VAL A 204 -16.19 -1.30 10.48
C VAL A 204 -15.70 -2.03 9.23
N TYR A 205 -16.58 -2.24 8.28
CA TYR A 205 -16.20 -2.69 6.94
C TYR A 205 -15.85 -1.47 6.09
N TYR A 206 -14.56 -1.37 5.76
CA TYR A 206 -14.02 -0.22 5.04
C TYR A 206 -12.84 -0.64 4.17
N ASN A 207 -12.78 -0.15 2.92
CA ASN A 207 -11.75 -0.51 1.94
C ASN A 207 -11.58 -2.03 1.81
N ASP A 208 -12.70 -2.73 1.60
CA ASP A 208 -12.79 -4.18 1.41
C ASP A 208 -12.16 -5.03 2.52
N ARG A 209 -12.14 -4.50 3.75
CA ARG A 209 -11.70 -5.24 4.93
C ARG A 209 -12.44 -4.83 6.21
N ILE A 210 -12.40 -5.70 7.21
CA ILE A 210 -12.88 -5.39 8.56
C ILE A 210 -11.72 -4.80 9.36
N CYS A 211 -11.91 -3.59 9.87
CA CYS A 211 -10.88 -2.87 10.62
C CYS A 211 -11.47 -2.11 11.82
N PRO A 212 -10.64 -1.56 12.74
CA PRO A 212 -11.11 -0.65 13.78
C PRO A 212 -11.69 0.63 13.17
N LEU A 213 -12.78 1.14 13.74
CA LEU A 213 -13.36 2.43 13.33
C LEU A 213 -12.34 3.59 13.46
N GLN A 214 -11.36 3.43 14.35
CA GLN A 214 -10.21 4.35 14.46
C GLN A 214 -9.46 4.51 13.14
N THR A 215 -9.32 3.43 12.34
CA THR A 215 -8.68 3.48 11.02
C THR A 215 -9.47 4.39 10.08
N LEU A 216 -10.79 4.18 9.99
CA LEU A 216 -11.69 5.04 9.21
C LEU A 216 -11.60 6.50 9.69
N ALA A 217 -11.63 6.75 11.01
CA ALA A 217 -11.54 8.09 11.58
C ALA A 217 -10.23 8.81 11.18
N LYS A 218 -9.12 8.09 11.23
CA LYS A 218 -7.81 8.63 10.85
C LYS A 218 -7.73 8.93 9.35
N GLU A 219 -8.19 8.03 8.50
CA GLU A 219 -8.19 8.22 7.05
C GLU A 219 -9.14 9.35 6.65
N PHE A 220 -10.34 9.39 7.19
CA PHE A 220 -11.31 10.47 7.01
C PHE A 220 -10.68 11.84 7.35
N THR A 221 -10.12 11.98 8.56
CA THR A 221 -9.52 13.22 9.01
C THR A 221 -8.33 13.62 8.13
N THR A 222 -7.49 12.65 7.75
CA THR A 222 -6.31 12.91 6.92
C THR A 222 -6.71 13.30 5.49
N LYS A 223 -7.73 12.67 4.91
CA LYS A 223 -8.21 12.96 3.55
C LYS A 223 -8.85 14.35 3.47
N LEU A 224 -9.62 14.74 4.49
CA LEU A 224 -10.25 16.08 4.53
C LEU A 224 -9.24 17.18 4.87
N TYR A 225 -8.47 17.01 5.94
CA TYR A 225 -7.66 18.09 6.52
C TYR A 225 -6.19 18.06 6.09
N GLY A 226 -5.70 16.89 5.62
CA GLY A 226 -4.28 16.67 5.30
C GLY A 226 -3.41 16.31 6.50
N LYS A 227 -3.98 16.18 7.71
CA LYS A 227 -3.31 15.71 8.94
C LYS A 227 -4.28 14.82 9.72
N SER A 228 -3.73 13.91 10.54
CA SER A 228 -4.54 13.00 11.36
C SER A 228 -5.27 13.68 12.52
N ASN A 229 -4.78 14.81 13.03
CA ASN A 229 -5.35 15.53 14.15
C ASN A 229 -5.81 16.93 13.71
N TYR A 230 -6.92 17.40 14.25
CA TYR A 230 -7.49 18.72 13.96
C TYR A 230 -7.62 19.56 15.23
N LYS A 231 -6.98 20.74 15.31
CA LYS A 231 -7.05 21.65 16.46
C LYS A 231 -6.87 20.98 17.84
N GLY A 232 -6.01 19.95 17.92
CA GLY A 232 -5.77 19.17 19.15
C GLY A 232 -6.75 18.01 19.37
N LEU A 233 -7.81 17.88 18.58
CA LEU A 233 -8.73 16.74 18.59
C LEU A 233 -8.12 15.50 17.95
N THR A 234 -8.41 14.34 18.54
CA THR A 234 -8.05 13.04 17.95
C THR A 234 -8.91 12.72 16.72
N PRO A 235 -8.48 11.81 15.84
CA PRO A 235 -9.29 11.42 14.67
C PRO A 235 -10.69 10.94 15.05
N GLU A 236 -10.81 10.18 16.15
CA GLU A 236 -12.08 9.67 16.64
C GLU A 236 -13.00 10.81 17.12
N GLN A 237 -12.43 11.83 17.75
CA GLN A 237 -13.18 13.04 18.15
C GLN A 237 -13.65 13.83 16.93
N VAL A 238 -12.83 13.91 15.88
CA VAL A 238 -13.20 14.54 14.61
C VAL A 238 -14.35 13.80 13.94
N LEU A 239 -14.22 12.47 13.77
CA LEU A 239 -15.26 11.65 13.15
C LEU A 239 -16.60 11.77 13.90
N THR A 240 -16.57 11.62 15.23
CA THR A 240 -17.76 11.73 16.07
C THR A 240 -18.31 13.15 16.12
N GLY A 241 -17.44 14.16 15.96
CA GLY A 241 -17.85 15.55 15.80
C GLY A 241 -18.70 15.75 14.54
N TRP A 242 -18.24 15.28 13.40
CA TRP A 242 -19.01 15.31 12.15
C TRP A 242 -20.33 14.53 12.23
N LEU A 243 -20.34 13.42 12.96
CA LEU A 243 -21.51 12.55 13.07
C LEU A 243 -22.60 13.15 13.98
N PHE A 244 -22.23 13.69 15.15
CA PHE A 244 -23.19 14.11 16.17
C PHE A 244 -23.38 15.62 16.26
N PHE A 245 -22.46 16.43 15.75
CA PHE A 245 -22.50 17.89 15.80
C PHE A 245 -22.41 18.51 14.40
N TYR A 246 -23.16 17.93 13.47
CA TYR A 246 -23.11 18.29 12.04
C TYR A 246 -23.27 19.78 11.77
N GLU A 247 -24.23 20.46 12.45
CA GLU A 247 -24.52 21.89 12.22
C GLU A 247 -23.31 22.79 12.47
N GLN A 248 -22.51 22.48 13.50
CA GLN A 248 -21.29 23.21 13.83
C GLN A 248 -20.13 22.80 12.88
N TRP A 249 -19.99 21.50 12.62
CA TRP A 249 -18.89 20.99 11.80
C TRP A 249 -19.02 21.34 10.31
N LYS A 250 -20.24 21.46 9.76
CA LYS A 250 -20.42 21.92 8.37
C LYS A 250 -19.92 23.35 8.13
N GLN A 251 -19.84 24.18 9.20
CA GLN A 251 -19.32 25.55 9.16
C GLN A 251 -17.82 25.61 9.47
N GLU A 252 -17.20 24.50 9.87
CA GLU A 252 -15.79 24.47 10.23
C GLU A 252 -14.90 24.42 8.97
N PRO A 253 -13.91 25.32 8.81
CA PRO A 253 -13.02 25.33 7.64
C PRO A 253 -11.97 24.23 7.78
N MET A 254 -12.37 22.99 7.48
CA MET A 254 -11.54 21.81 7.66
C MET A 254 -11.14 21.15 6.33
N ILE A 255 -11.88 21.35 5.26
CA ILE A 255 -11.64 20.65 3.98
C ILE A 255 -10.52 21.34 3.21
N LEU A 256 -9.40 20.66 3.03
CA LEU A 256 -8.21 21.16 2.35
C LEU A 256 -8.40 21.15 0.83
N ILE A 257 -8.41 22.32 0.23
CA ILE A 257 -8.40 22.53 -1.24
C ILE A 257 -7.09 23.22 -1.61
N LYS A 258 -6.26 22.55 -2.40
CA LYS A 258 -4.91 23.07 -2.77
C LYS A 258 -4.96 23.98 -3.99
N ASP A 259 -5.87 23.72 -4.92
CA ASP A 259 -5.97 24.45 -6.17
C ASP A 259 -6.66 25.81 -5.96
N LYS A 260 -6.06 26.89 -6.51
CA LYS A 260 -6.53 28.26 -6.33
C LYS A 260 -7.80 28.58 -7.14
N GLU A 261 -7.99 27.91 -8.27
CA GLU A 261 -9.19 28.13 -9.10
C GLU A 261 -10.40 27.50 -8.42
N VAL A 262 -10.24 26.27 -7.89
CA VAL A 262 -11.30 25.62 -7.10
C VAL A 262 -11.61 26.39 -5.82
N GLN A 263 -10.61 26.99 -5.15
CA GLN A 263 -10.84 27.88 -3.99
C GLN A 263 -11.71 29.08 -4.37
N LYS A 264 -11.45 29.71 -5.52
CA LYS A 264 -12.25 30.84 -6.02
C LYS A 264 -13.67 30.43 -6.36
N LEU A 265 -13.86 29.28 -7.02
CA LEU A 265 -15.19 28.73 -7.35
C LEU A 265 -16.04 28.50 -6.11
N LEU A 266 -15.43 27.99 -5.04
CA LEU A 266 -16.10 27.78 -3.76
C LEU A 266 -16.29 29.08 -2.94
N GLY A 267 -15.68 30.20 -3.36
CA GLY A 267 -15.71 31.46 -2.63
C GLY A 267 -14.85 31.47 -1.37
N ALA A 268 -13.82 30.61 -1.32
CA ALA A 268 -12.99 30.45 -0.16
C ALA A 268 -11.91 31.56 -0.05
N LYS A 269 -11.69 32.05 1.18
CA LYS A 269 -10.62 33.03 1.48
C LYS A 269 -9.25 32.40 1.74
N GLY A 270 -9.15 31.06 1.72
CA GLY A 270 -7.92 30.33 2.02
C GLY A 270 -8.00 28.87 1.59
N LYS A 271 -6.93 28.11 1.89
CA LYS A 271 -6.80 26.71 1.47
C LYS A 271 -7.76 25.73 2.20
N TYR A 272 -8.39 26.13 3.27
CA TYR A 272 -9.37 25.34 3.99
C TYR A 272 -10.76 25.93 3.78
N VAL A 273 -11.68 25.08 3.33
CA VAL A 273 -13.08 25.43 3.02
C VAL A 273 -14.02 24.71 3.97
N ARG A 274 -15.23 25.25 4.11
CA ARG A 274 -16.32 24.64 4.87
C ARG A 274 -17.12 23.71 3.97
N LEU A 275 -17.78 22.70 4.55
CA LEU A 275 -18.73 21.88 3.79
C LEU A 275 -19.88 22.75 3.21
N ALA A 276 -20.31 23.72 3.98
CA ALA A 276 -21.35 24.69 3.55
C ALA A 276 -20.95 25.50 2.29
N ASP A 277 -19.66 25.72 2.04
CA ASP A 277 -19.20 26.49 0.89
C ASP A 277 -19.43 25.78 -0.46
N PHE A 278 -19.64 24.46 -0.44
CA PHE A 278 -19.99 23.65 -1.62
C PHE A 278 -21.43 23.86 -2.08
N ALA A 279 -22.32 24.31 -1.19
CA ALA A 279 -23.71 24.61 -1.53
C ALA A 279 -23.83 26.04 -2.09
N GLY A 280 -24.59 26.20 -3.18
CA GLY A 280 -24.98 27.49 -3.76
C GLY A 280 -26.47 27.74 -3.58
N SER A 281 -26.94 28.92 -3.98
CA SER A 281 -28.37 29.28 -3.94
C SER A 281 -29.25 28.43 -4.85
N THR A 282 -28.68 27.81 -5.86
CA THR A 282 -29.36 27.00 -6.90
C THR A 282 -28.96 25.51 -6.87
N GLY A 283 -28.26 25.05 -5.81
CA GLY A 283 -27.81 23.68 -5.68
C GLY A 283 -26.30 23.55 -5.48
N TYR A 284 -25.73 22.44 -5.89
CA TYR A 284 -24.32 22.12 -5.76
C TYR A 284 -23.47 22.94 -6.73
N LYS A 285 -22.55 23.76 -6.24
CA LYS A 285 -21.81 24.74 -7.07
C LYS A 285 -21.00 24.13 -8.22
N GLN A 286 -20.55 22.90 -8.07
CA GLN A 286 -19.67 22.25 -9.05
C GLN A 286 -20.42 21.57 -10.19
N GLU A 287 -21.73 21.27 -10.05
CA GLU A 287 -22.58 20.80 -11.17
C GLU A 287 -22.84 21.90 -12.21
N GLN A 288 -22.60 23.15 -11.84
CA GLN A 288 -22.80 24.30 -12.74
C GLN A 288 -21.59 24.59 -13.64
N ILE A 289 -20.52 23.77 -13.56
CA ILE A 289 -19.28 24.00 -14.30
C ILE A 289 -19.16 22.95 -15.40
N SER A 290 -19.22 23.41 -16.68
CA SER A 290 -18.93 22.55 -17.83
C SER A 290 -17.45 22.15 -17.86
N PRO A 291 -17.12 20.84 -17.91
CA PRO A 291 -15.74 20.37 -17.97
C PRO A 291 -14.96 20.80 -19.23
N SER A 292 -15.67 21.24 -20.27
CA SER A 292 -15.09 21.54 -21.59
C SER A 292 -14.13 22.73 -21.64
N ASP A 293 -14.17 23.64 -20.64
CA ASP A 293 -13.41 24.90 -20.70
C ASP A 293 -12.22 24.92 -19.72
N MET A 294 -11.90 23.77 -19.04
CA MET A 294 -10.92 23.74 -17.98
C MET A 294 -9.67 22.93 -18.31
N ASN A 295 -8.55 23.37 -17.74
CA ASN A 295 -7.26 22.70 -17.81
C ASN A 295 -7.33 21.35 -17.09
N ALA A 296 -6.71 20.27 -17.61
CA ALA A 296 -6.71 18.91 -17.04
C ALA A 296 -6.29 18.87 -15.55
N LYS A 297 -5.46 19.82 -15.11
CA LYS A 297 -5.06 19.96 -13.70
C LYS A 297 -6.22 20.43 -12.82
N THR A 298 -6.99 21.41 -13.27
CA THR A 298 -8.14 21.97 -12.55
C THR A 298 -9.27 20.94 -12.49
N THR A 299 -9.49 20.17 -13.57
CA THR A 299 -10.47 19.08 -13.59
C THR A 299 -10.18 18.04 -12.50
N ARG A 300 -8.93 17.58 -12.38
CA ARG A 300 -8.51 16.67 -11.31
C ARG A 300 -8.69 17.28 -9.91
N ALA A 301 -8.43 18.58 -9.77
CA ALA A 301 -8.62 19.26 -8.48
C ALA A 301 -10.11 19.38 -8.09
N ILE A 302 -11.00 19.51 -9.07
CA ILE A 302 -12.46 19.48 -8.88
C ILE A 302 -12.88 18.07 -8.46
N GLU A 303 -12.38 17.03 -9.13
CA GLU A 303 -12.65 15.63 -8.77
C GLU A 303 -12.21 15.33 -7.32
N GLU A 304 -11.00 15.77 -6.93
CA GLU A 304 -10.52 15.64 -5.54
C GLU A 304 -11.42 16.37 -4.55
N ALA A 305 -11.92 17.56 -4.89
CA ALA A 305 -12.83 18.32 -4.07
C ALA A 305 -14.20 17.63 -3.93
N ASN A 306 -14.72 17.05 -5.02
CA ASN A 306 -15.96 16.26 -5.04
C ASN A 306 -15.86 15.00 -4.18
N GLU A 307 -14.75 14.30 -4.26
CA GLU A 307 -14.51 13.14 -3.39
C GLU A 307 -14.53 13.51 -1.91
N LYS A 308 -13.93 14.65 -1.53
CA LYS A 308 -13.93 15.12 -0.14
C LYS A 308 -15.32 15.53 0.32
N PHE A 309 -16.08 16.20 -0.54
CA PHE A 309 -17.48 16.53 -0.27
C PHE A 309 -18.33 15.28 -0.08
N SER A 310 -18.23 14.31 -1.02
CA SER A 310 -18.95 13.05 -0.94
C SER A 310 -18.59 12.27 0.32
N LEU A 311 -17.32 12.21 0.68
CA LEU A 311 -16.85 11.52 1.89
C LEU A 311 -17.45 12.15 3.17
N ALA A 312 -17.47 13.48 3.27
CA ALA A 312 -18.07 14.17 4.39
C ALA A 312 -19.60 13.95 4.43
N SER A 313 -20.27 14.03 3.28
CA SER A 313 -21.71 13.81 3.16
C SER A 313 -22.09 12.36 3.52
N MET A 314 -21.36 11.36 3.03
CA MET A 314 -21.59 9.96 3.38
C MET A 314 -21.42 9.67 4.86
N LEU A 315 -20.52 10.37 5.56
CA LEU A 315 -20.41 10.24 7.01
C LEU A 315 -21.61 10.85 7.71
N CYS A 316 -22.02 12.06 7.32
CA CYS A 316 -23.14 12.77 7.96
C CYS A 316 -24.49 12.05 7.75
N THR A 317 -24.68 11.40 6.61
CA THR A 317 -25.85 10.56 6.34
C THR A 317 -25.78 9.17 7.00
N GLY A 318 -24.63 8.79 7.55
CA GLY A 318 -24.40 7.48 8.15
C GLY A 318 -24.02 6.37 7.16
N ASN A 319 -23.99 6.64 5.85
CA ASN A 319 -23.70 5.68 4.78
C ASN A 319 -22.27 5.12 4.86
N LEU A 320 -21.33 5.93 5.37
CA LEU A 320 -19.94 5.52 5.51
C LEU A 320 -19.73 4.50 6.64
N LEU A 321 -20.67 4.44 7.61
CA LEU A 321 -20.53 3.64 8.83
C LEU A 321 -21.14 2.23 8.64
N LYS A 322 -20.48 1.38 7.87
CA LYS A 322 -20.86 -0.04 7.73
C LYS A 322 -20.39 -0.84 8.95
N ILE A 323 -21.12 -0.68 10.06
CA ILE A 323 -20.76 -1.25 11.37
C ILE A 323 -21.71 -2.37 11.82
N TYR A 324 -22.74 -2.70 11.05
CA TYR A 324 -23.73 -3.70 11.41
C TYR A 324 -23.61 -4.93 10.51
N PRO A 325 -22.88 -5.98 10.95
CA PRO A 325 -22.84 -7.24 10.22
C PRO A 325 -24.18 -8.00 10.36
N TYR A 326 -24.60 -8.63 9.27
CA TYR A 326 -25.68 -9.59 9.27
C TYR A 326 -25.27 -10.84 8.49
N PHE A 327 -25.38 -11.98 9.11
CA PHE A 327 -25.08 -13.28 8.50
C PHE A 327 -26.37 -13.96 8.05
N ASP A 328 -26.63 -13.90 6.75
CA ASP A 328 -27.68 -14.70 6.13
C ASP A 328 -27.14 -16.10 5.80
N LYS A 329 -27.92 -17.16 6.11
CA LYS A 329 -27.55 -18.56 5.81
C LYS A 329 -27.29 -18.83 4.32
N ASN A 330 -27.83 -18.00 3.44
CA ASN A 330 -27.63 -18.09 2.01
C ASN A 330 -26.30 -17.48 1.53
N ASN A 331 -25.61 -16.76 2.38
CA ASN A 331 -24.36 -16.09 2.06
C ASN A 331 -23.17 -16.83 2.68
N ALA A 332 -22.06 -16.88 1.95
CA ALA A 332 -20.80 -17.46 2.46
C ALA A 332 -20.14 -16.61 3.56
N GLN A 333 -20.52 -15.33 3.67
CA GLN A 333 -19.90 -14.34 4.56
C GLN A 333 -20.94 -13.32 5.05
N PRO A 334 -20.73 -12.68 6.23
CA PRO A 334 -21.61 -11.63 6.71
C PRO A 334 -21.52 -10.39 5.81
N ILE A 335 -22.66 -9.81 5.51
CA ILE A 335 -22.75 -8.50 4.84
C ILE A 335 -22.81 -7.41 5.90
N TRP A 336 -22.02 -6.36 5.71
CA TRP A 336 -21.96 -5.23 6.63
C TRP A 336 -22.84 -4.08 6.13
N TYR A 337 -23.77 -3.67 6.93
CA TYR A 337 -24.73 -2.62 6.62
C TYR A 337 -24.43 -1.32 7.37
N SER A 338 -24.77 -0.22 6.76
CA SER A 338 -24.89 1.09 7.37
C SER A 338 -26.32 1.33 7.88
N LEU A 339 -26.55 2.47 8.52
CA LEU A 339 -27.89 2.88 8.96
C LEU A 339 -28.89 3.07 7.82
N THR A 340 -28.41 3.44 6.65
CA THR A 340 -29.21 3.89 5.51
C THR A 340 -29.30 2.85 4.40
N ASP A 341 -28.50 1.78 4.46
CA ASP A 341 -28.53 0.70 3.47
C ASP A 341 -29.89 -0.04 3.51
N ASP A 342 -30.32 -0.58 2.36
CA ASP A 342 -31.49 -1.45 2.29
C ASP A 342 -31.19 -2.77 2.99
N LEU A 343 -31.99 -3.09 4.01
CA LEU A 343 -31.84 -4.30 4.79
C LEU A 343 -32.66 -5.43 4.18
N PRO A 344 -32.15 -6.69 4.17
CA PRO A 344 -32.84 -7.83 3.58
C PRO A 344 -34.14 -8.13 4.32
N VAL A 345 -35.18 -8.51 3.55
CA VAL A 345 -36.50 -8.86 4.08
C VAL A 345 -36.44 -10.11 5.00
N SER A 346 -35.43 -10.97 4.79
CA SER A 346 -35.18 -12.15 5.63
C SER A 346 -34.63 -11.84 7.03
N MET A 347 -34.27 -10.58 7.29
CA MET A 347 -33.69 -10.18 8.57
C MET A 347 -34.73 -10.18 9.69
N PRO A 348 -34.41 -10.79 10.87
CA PRO A 348 -35.28 -10.73 12.04
C PRO A 348 -35.57 -9.30 12.47
N HIS A 349 -36.82 -9.02 12.85
CA HIS A 349 -37.29 -7.67 13.21
C HIS A 349 -36.47 -7.04 14.36
N GLU A 350 -36.01 -7.84 15.33
CA GLU A 350 -35.16 -7.36 16.42
C GLU A 350 -33.81 -6.81 15.92
N GLN A 351 -33.18 -7.51 14.97
CA GLN A 351 -31.92 -7.06 14.37
C GLN A 351 -32.15 -5.85 13.47
N TRP A 352 -33.21 -5.86 12.68
CA TRP A 352 -33.62 -4.71 11.88
C TRP A 352 -33.81 -3.46 12.74
N ALA A 353 -34.56 -3.57 13.83
CA ALA A 353 -34.80 -2.48 14.77
C ALA A 353 -33.50 -2.01 15.43
N PHE A 354 -32.62 -2.94 15.83
CA PHE A 354 -31.32 -2.59 16.40
C PHE A 354 -30.48 -1.77 15.43
N ILE A 355 -30.38 -2.18 14.16
CA ILE A 355 -29.62 -1.46 13.12
C ILE A 355 -30.20 -0.06 12.92
N ARG A 356 -31.52 0.08 12.79
CA ARG A 356 -32.17 1.36 12.48
C ARG A 356 -32.15 2.36 13.64
N TYR A 357 -32.22 1.88 14.88
CA TYR A 357 -32.45 2.78 16.03
C TYR A 357 -31.25 2.92 16.96
N SER A 358 -30.27 2.02 16.95
CA SER A 358 -29.15 2.05 17.91
C SER A 358 -28.33 3.33 17.84
N MET A 359 -28.05 3.83 16.64
CA MET A 359 -27.26 5.07 16.48
C MET A 359 -28.07 6.31 16.84
N ASN A 360 -29.36 6.33 16.57
CA ASN A 360 -30.26 7.41 16.99
C ASN A 360 -30.33 7.49 18.52
N LEU A 361 -30.37 6.35 19.19
CA LEU A 361 -30.32 6.29 20.66
C LEU A 361 -28.98 6.79 21.19
N ILE A 362 -27.88 6.44 20.55
CA ILE A 362 -26.55 6.99 20.89
C ILE A 362 -26.54 8.51 20.71
N ALA A 363 -27.07 9.02 19.60
CA ALA A 363 -27.15 10.45 19.32
C ALA A 363 -28.00 11.20 20.37
N GLU A 364 -29.11 10.64 20.81
CA GLU A 364 -29.94 11.16 21.91
C GLU A 364 -29.14 11.28 23.22
N LYS A 365 -28.41 10.20 23.59
CA LYS A 365 -27.57 10.20 24.79
C LYS A 365 -26.39 11.17 24.70
N VAL A 366 -25.83 11.36 23.50
CA VAL A 366 -24.82 12.39 23.25
C VAL A 366 -25.40 13.78 23.45
N ALA A 367 -26.61 14.08 22.96
CA ALA A 367 -27.28 15.36 23.12
C ALA A 367 -27.55 15.67 24.61
N HIS A 368 -27.88 14.66 25.41
CA HIS A 368 -28.06 14.77 26.86
C HIS A 368 -26.74 14.69 27.66
N GLN A 369 -25.57 14.61 27.00
CA GLN A 369 -24.25 14.48 27.62
C GLN A 369 -24.12 13.26 28.56
N ALA A 370 -24.96 12.23 28.38
CA ALA A 370 -24.98 11.01 29.17
C ALA A 370 -23.90 10.01 28.68
N TYR A 371 -22.62 10.39 28.71
CA TYR A 371 -21.51 9.67 28.10
C TYR A 371 -21.28 8.25 28.65
N ASN A 372 -21.69 7.98 29.89
CA ASN A 372 -21.64 6.63 30.47
C ASN A 372 -22.66 5.71 29.78
N GLU A 373 -23.85 6.20 29.48
CA GLU A 373 -24.86 5.44 28.72
C GLU A 373 -24.40 5.21 27.29
N VAL A 374 -23.75 6.20 26.65
CA VAL A 374 -23.11 6.04 25.33
C VAL A 374 -22.12 4.89 25.35
N LYS A 375 -21.22 4.81 26.34
CA LYS A 375 -20.25 3.69 26.46
C LYS A 375 -20.94 2.33 26.57
N ILE A 376 -22.04 2.23 27.31
CA ILE A 376 -22.84 0.99 27.42
C ILE A 376 -23.45 0.59 26.08
N LEU A 377 -23.98 1.56 25.32
CA LEU A 377 -24.55 1.32 24.00
C LEU A 377 -23.48 0.87 22.98
N LEU A 378 -22.30 1.48 23.03
CA LEU A 378 -21.16 1.08 22.21
C LEU A 378 -20.70 -0.34 22.52
N ASP A 379 -20.66 -0.74 23.81
CA ASP A 379 -20.33 -2.11 24.21
C ASP A 379 -21.39 -3.12 23.70
N LYS A 380 -22.68 -2.76 23.77
CA LYS A 380 -23.77 -3.56 23.18
C LYS A 380 -23.58 -3.71 21.67
N THR A 381 -23.25 -2.63 20.98
CA THR A 381 -22.99 -2.66 19.52
C THR A 381 -21.79 -3.56 19.22
N LYS A 382 -20.71 -3.47 19.99
CA LYS A 382 -19.54 -4.34 19.82
C LYS A 382 -19.86 -5.81 20.06
N LYS A 383 -20.65 -6.13 21.08
CA LYS A 383 -21.12 -7.51 21.35
C LYS A 383 -22.01 -8.03 20.21
N TYR A 384 -22.86 -7.20 19.65
CA TYR A 384 -23.64 -7.54 18.45
C TYR A 384 -22.71 -7.89 17.28
N GLN A 385 -21.70 -7.06 16.98
CA GLN A 385 -20.71 -7.31 15.94
C GLN A 385 -19.98 -8.65 16.15
N GLN A 386 -19.54 -8.92 17.36
CA GLN A 386 -18.85 -10.15 17.72
C GLN A 386 -19.73 -11.40 17.59
N LYS A 387 -21.02 -11.27 17.84
CA LYS A 387 -21.97 -12.36 17.69
C LYS A 387 -22.25 -12.66 16.21
N GLU A 388 -22.62 -11.63 15.43
CA GLU A 388 -23.10 -11.80 14.06
C GLU A 388 -21.96 -12.05 13.05
N ALA A 389 -20.77 -11.50 13.29
CA ALA A 389 -19.58 -11.73 12.46
C ALA A 389 -18.61 -12.75 13.06
N ARG A 390 -19.07 -13.63 13.96
CA ARG A 390 -18.23 -14.66 14.60
C ARG A 390 -17.52 -15.53 13.56
N GLY A 391 -16.19 -15.67 13.72
CA GLY A 391 -15.35 -16.43 12.79
C GLY A 391 -14.83 -15.64 11.59
N PHE A 392 -15.35 -14.43 11.36
CA PHE A 392 -14.93 -13.56 10.25
C PHE A 392 -14.19 -12.29 10.72
N LEU A 393 -14.22 -12.00 12.02
CA LEU A 393 -13.50 -10.86 12.58
C LEU A 393 -11.99 -11.10 12.60
N PRO A 394 -11.18 -10.04 12.47
CA PRO A 394 -9.74 -10.15 12.70
C PRO A 394 -9.47 -10.57 14.16
N SER A 395 -8.37 -11.28 14.41
CA SER A 395 -7.95 -11.64 15.76
C SER A 395 -7.76 -10.39 16.63
N ASP A 396 -7.98 -10.51 17.95
CA ASP A 396 -7.81 -9.40 18.88
C ASP A 396 -6.38 -8.83 18.84
N THR A 397 -5.37 -9.69 18.61
CA THR A 397 -3.98 -9.28 18.43
C THR A 397 -3.78 -8.43 17.18
N ARG A 398 -4.40 -8.82 16.06
CA ARG A 398 -4.35 -8.06 14.80
C ARG A 398 -5.08 -6.72 14.92
N PHE A 399 -6.24 -6.74 15.55
CA PHE A 399 -7.02 -5.53 15.84
C PHE A 399 -6.23 -4.57 16.75
N GLY A 400 -5.64 -5.06 17.83
CA GLY A 400 -4.80 -4.28 18.75
C GLY A 400 -3.55 -3.72 18.06
N ALA A 401 -2.89 -4.51 17.21
CA ALA A 401 -1.74 -4.09 16.42
C ALA A 401 -2.10 -2.93 15.47
N GLU A 402 -3.28 -2.96 14.84
CA GLU A 402 -3.73 -1.88 13.98
C GLU A 402 -4.03 -0.60 14.75
N MET A 403 -4.67 -0.71 15.92
CA MET A 403 -4.87 0.43 16.80
C MET A 403 -3.54 1.05 17.27
N LEU A 404 -2.53 0.22 17.56
CA LEU A 404 -1.18 0.68 17.89
C LEU A 404 -0.50 1.38 16.71
N TYR A 405 -0.54 0.75 15.52
CA TYR A 405 0.01 1.33 14.29
C TYR A 405 -0.59 2.71 13.98
N ASN A 406 -1.89 2.87 14.15
CA ASN A 406 -2.57 4.15 13.93
C ASN A 406 -2.08 5.26 14.86
N ARG A 407 -1.67 4.93 16.09
CA ARG A 407 -1.14 5.88 17.06
C ARG A 407 0.33 6.22 16.85
N MET A 408 1.12 5.27 16.32
CA MET A 408 2.59 5.37 16.22
C MET A 408 3.12 6.00 14.93
N ASN A 409 2.29 6.49 14.03
CA ASN A 409 2.78 6.99 12.74
C ASN A 409 3.43 8.37 12.84
N PHE A 410 4.75 8.39 13.08
CA PHE A 410 5.60 9.59 13.12
C PHE A 410 6.55 9.69 11.91
N THR A 411 6.18 9.17 10.75
CA THR A 411 7.05 9.13 9.56
C THR A 411 7.56 10.51 9.15
N ARG A 412 6.69 11.54 9.19
CA ARG A 412 7.08 12.90 8.82
C ARG A 412 8.10 13.54 9.77
N PRO A 413 7.91 13.57 11.10
CA PRO A 413 8.95 14.03 12.02
C PRO A 413 10.25 13.26 11.87
N LEU A 414 10.18 11.95 11.64
CA LEU A 414 11.36 11.10 11.47
C LEU A 414 12.13 11.43 10.19
N ALA A 415 11.45 11.70 9.08
CA ALA A 415 12.06 12.16 7.84
C ALA A 415 12.82 13.49 8.03
N MET A 416 12.15 14.46 8.64
CA MET A 416 12.76 15.78 8.94
C MET A 416 13.95 15.65 9.89
N PHE A 417 13.82 14.86 10.95
CA PHE A 417 14.91 14.58 11.88
C PHE A 417 16.11 13.95 11.16
N SER A 418 15.90 12.90 10.38
CA SER A 418 16.95 12.21 9.64
C SER A 418 17.65 13.13 8.65
N LEU A 419 16.90 13.92 7.87
CA LEU A 419 17.48 14.90 6.94
C LEU A 419 18.32 15.95 7.66
N THR A 420 17.80 16.53 8.73
CA THR A 420 18.50 17.58 9.48
C THR A 420 19.81 17.04 10.05
N ILE A 421 19.78 15.88 10.73
CA ILE A 421 20.99 15.24 11.25
C ILE A 421 21.95 14.84 10.13
N GLY A 422 21.42 14.30 9.02
CA GLY A 422 22.21 13.91 7.85
C GLY A 422 22.97 15.08 7.24
N ILE A 423 22.29 16.18 6.96
CA ILE A 423 22.89 17.40 6.38
C ILE A 423 23.91 18.01 7.35
N LEU A 424 23.54 18.17 8.62
CA LEU A 424 24.46 18.72 9.62
C LEU A 424 25.71 17.84 9.80
N SER A 425 25.54 16.54 9.89
CA SER A 425 26.65 15.60 10.01
C SER A 425 27.55 15.61 8.77
N PHE A 426 26.96 15.77 7.57
CA PHE A 426 27.71 15.88 6.32
C PHE A 426 28.54 17.15 6.25
N PHE A 427 27.96 18.31 6.56
CA PHE A 427 28.72 19.57 6.62
C PHE A 427 29.84 19.53 7.64
N LEU A 428 29.58 18.96 8.81
CA LEU A 428 30.62 18.77 9.83
C LEU A 428 31.70 17.80 9.38
N TYR A 429 31.37 16.76 8.64
CA TYR A 429 32.32 15.84 8.02
C TYR A 429 33.23 16.59 7.03
N CYS A 430 32.68 17.35 6.08
CA CYS A 430 33.41 18.13 5.11
C CYS A 430 34.32 19.17 5.78
N TRP A 431 33.81 19.89 6.79
CA TRP A 431 34.60 20.88 7.54
C TRP A 431 35.82 20.27 8.26
N LYS A 432 35.64 19.08 8.84
CA LYS A 432 36.74 18.36 9.49
C LYS A 432 37.76 17.82 8.49
N MET A 433 37.26 17.32 7.36
CA MET A 433 38.11 16.89 6.26
C MET A 433 39.02 18.04 5.79
N ALA A 434 38.44 19.24 5.62
CA ALA A 434 39.20 20.44 5.25
C ALA A 434 40.26 20.87 6.32
N LYS A 435 39.95 20.62 7.61
CA LYS A 435 40.88 20.95 8.72
C LYS A 435 41.81 19.79 9.15
N GLN A 436 41.81 18.68 8.42
CA GLN A 436 42.60 17.46 8.72
C GLN A 436 42.44 16.95 10.17
N ARG A 437 41.27 17.17 10.79
CA ARG A 437 40.98 16.74 12.17
C ARG A 437 40.41 15.33 12.21
N ASN A 438 40.92 14.52 13.14
CA ASN A 438 40.41 13.15 13.35
C ASN A 438 39.04 13.12 13.97
N SER A 439 38.30 12.05 13.66
CA SER A 439 36.96 11.70 14.14
C SER A 439 36.92 11.35 15.64
N SER A 440 35.90 11.77 16.41
CA SER A 440 35.68 11.26 17.77
C SER A 440 34.84 9.97 17.72
N LYS A 441 35.40 8.84 18.10
CA LYS A 441 34.67 7.56 18.18
C LYS A 441 33.38 7.68 18.96
N LYS A 442 33.33 8.52 20.01
CA LYS A 442 32.14 8.76 20.83
C LYS A 442 30.97 9.38 20.02
N GLN A 443 31.29 10.33 19.13
CA GLN A 443 30.25 10.98 18.30
C GLN A 443 29.67 10.04 17.26
N ASN A 444 30.51 9.27 16.57
CA ASN A 444 30.07 8.27 15.63
C ASN A 444 29.19 7.19 16.33
N SER A 445 29.57 6.79 17.54
CA SER A 445 28.76 5.85 18.33
C SER A 445 27.40 6.43 18.70
N ILE A 446 27.33 7.72 19.05
CA ILE A 446 26.05 8.39 19.33
C ILE A 446 25.17 8.46 18.08
N LEU A 447 25.74 8.90 16.94
CA LEU A 447 25.01 8.95 15.67
C LEU A 447 24.50 7.56 15.25
N LEU A 448 25.35 6.54 15.36
CA LEU A 448 24.95 5.17 15.05
C LEU A 448 23.88 4.65 16.00
N ALA A 449 23.95 4.97 17.30
CA ALA A 449 22.93 4.59 18.27
C ALA A 449 21.57 5.26 17.94
N MET A 450 21.57 6.56 17.61
CA MET A 450 20.37 7.28 17.18
C MET A 450 19.82 6.70 15.86
N LEU A 451 20.68 6.37 14.89
CA LEU A 451 20.27 5.71 13.65
C LEU A 451 19.71 4.32 13.92
N GLY A 452 20.27 3.62 14.91
CA GLY A 452 19.74 2.32 15.40
C GLY A 452 18.33 2.44 15.95
N ILE A 453 18.02 3.51 16.69
CA ILE A 453 16.65 3.77 17.17
C ILE A 453 15.69 4.01 16.00
N VAL A 454 16.11 4.80 14.99
CA VAL A 454 15.34 5.01 13.75
C VAL A 454 15.10 3.68 13.03
N PHE A 455 16.11 2.85 12.91
CA PHE A 455 16.02 1.52 12.31
C PHE A 455 14.99 0.63 13.03
N ILE A 456 15.09 0.52 14.36
CA ILE A 456 14.17 -0.29 15.17
C ILE A 456 12.73 0.23 15.00
N TYR A 457 12.53 1.55 15.03
CA TYR A 457 11.22 2.15 14.82
C TYR A 457 10.62 1.81 13.45
N LEU A 458 11.41 1.93 12.37
CA LEU A 458 10.97 1.58 11.02
C LEU A 458 10.67 0.07 10.90
N MET A 459 11.49 -0.78 11.49
CA MET A 459 11.26 -2.23 11.52
C MET A 459 9.94 -2.58 12.23
N ILE A 460 9.65 -1.90 13.35
CA ILE A 460 8.37 -2.08 14.06
C ILE A 460 7.19 -1.62 13.18
N LEU A 461 7.29 -0.47 12.52
CA LEU A 461 6.22 0.03 11.64
C LEU A 461 5.96 -0.91 10.45
N ILE A 462 7.01 -1.35 9.77
CA ILE A 462 6.92 -2.29 8.64
C ILE A 462 6.36 -3.64 9.12
N GLY A 463 6.85 -4.13 10.27
CA GLY A 463 6.38 -5.37 10.87
C GLY A 463 4.91 -5.33 11.28
N LEU A 464 4.46 -4.25 11.94
CA LEU A 464 3.05 -4.03 12.26
C LEU A 464 2.19 -3.97 11.01
N ARG A 465 2.64 -3.23 9.98
CA ARG A 465 1.88 -3.12 8.73
C ARG A 465 1.75 -4.46 8.02
N GLY A 466 2.82 -5.26 7.96
CA GLY A 466 2.79 -6.63 7.42
C GLY A 466 1.89 -7.56 8.23
N PHE A 467 1.94 -7.48 9.56
CA PHE A 467 1.06 -8.27 10.43
C PHE A 467 -0.43 -7.91 10.24
N ILE A 468 -0.74 -6.61 10.11
CA ILE A 468 -2.10 -6.12 9.88
C ILE A 468 -2.61 -6.52 8.49
N SER A 469 -1.80 -6.37 7.45
CA SER A 469 -2.20 -6.70 6.07
C SER A 469 -2.25 -8.21 5.82
N GLY A 470 -1.44 -8.99 6.54
CA GLY A 470 -1.28 -10.43 6.34
C GLY A 470 -0.37 -10.80 5.17
N HIS A 471 0.34 -9.84 4.62
CA HIS A 471 1.33 -10.03 3.56
C HIS A 471 2.55 -9.13 3.79
N LEU A 472 3.63 -9.37 3.04
CA LEU A 472 4.80 -8.48 3.07
C LEU A 472 4.39 -7.06 2.60
N PRO A 473 4.72 -6.00 3.36
CA PRO A 473 4.30 -4.63 3.05
C PRO A 473 5.18 -4.03 1.94
N MET A 474 4.93 -4.44 0.70
CA MET A 474 5.65 -4.03 -0.52
C MET A 474 4.68 -3.81 -1.68
N SER A 475 3.41 -3.53 -1.39
CA SER A 475 2.34 -3.41 -2.36
C SER A 475 2.19 -2.02 -2.98
N ASN A 476 2.81 -1.01 -2.39
CA ASN A 476 2.72 0.37 -2.86
C ASN A 476 4.02 1.16 -2.64
N GLY A 477 4.09 2.36 -3.25
CA GLY A 477 5.28 3.21 -3.19
C GLY A 477 5.66 3.68 -1.78
N TYR A 478 4.70 3.87 -0.89
CA TYR A 478 4.96 4.22 0.51
C TYR A 478 5.73 3.11 1.24
N GLU A 479 5.30 1.87 1.09
CA GLU A 479 5.91 0.70 1.72
C GLU A 479 7.31 0.41 1.17
N THR A 480 7.47 0.51 -0.16
CA THR A 480 8.76 0.27 -0.81
C THR A 480 9.79 1.35 -0.46
N MET A 481 9.38 2.61 -0.30
CA MET A 481 10.27 3.69 0.15
C MET A 481 10.67 3.54 1.63
N GLN A 482 9.77 3.03 2.49
CA GLN A 482 10.15 2.68 3.87
C GLN A 482 11.17 1.54 3.90
N LEU A 483 10.99 0.51 3.09
CA LEU A 483 11.96 -0.57 2.93
C LEU A 483 13.31 -0.04 2.44
N MET A 484 13.31 0.86 1.45
CA MET A 484 14.53 1.51 0.97
C MET A 484 15.25 2.30 2.08
N SER A 485 14.50 2.96 2.97
CA SER A 485 15.07 3.62 4.17
C SER A 485 15.77 2.62 5.08
N VAL A 486 15.16 1.47 5.34
CA VAL A 486 15.75 0.38 6.13
C VAL A 486 17.02 -0.15 5.47
N CYS A 487 17.00 -0.39 4.15
CA CYS A 487 18.17 -0.84 3.39
C CYS A 487 19.31 0.19 3.47
N ALA A 488 19.03 1.49 3.36
CA ALA A 488 20.00 2.55 3.49
C ALA A 488 20.68 2.56 4.88
N ILE A 489 19.90 2.36 5.95
CA ILE A 489 20.44 2.27 7.32
C ILE A 489 21.30 1.02 7.49
N LEU A 490 20.83 -0.16 6.99
CA LEU A 490 21.62 -1.39 7.02
C LEU A 490 22.95 -1.24 6.29
N LEU A 491 22.97 -0.65 5.10
CA LEU A 491 24.18 -0.35 4.37
C LEU A 491 25.11 0.58 5.16
N THR A 492 24.55 1.55 5.86
CA THR A 492 25.33 2.41 6.76
C THR A 492 26.04 1.60 7.84
N PHE A 493 25.33 0.69 8.52
CA PHE A 493 25.92 -0.18 9.55
C PHE A 493 27.00 -1.13 8.99
N LEU A 494 26.89 -1.54 7.74
CA LEU A 494 27.91 -2.37 7.09
C LEU A 494 29.14 -1.55 6.65
N LEU A 495 28.93 -0.32 6.18
CA LEU A 495 29.97 0.49 5.52
C LEU A 495 30.69 1.46 6.46
N TYR A 496 30.08 1.90 7.58
CA TYR A 496 30.63 2.97 8.43
C TYR A 496 32.06 2.74 8.93
N ARG A 497 32.46 1.48 9.15
CA ARG A 497 33.82 1.13 9.60
C ARG A 497 34.86 1.37 8.53
N LYS A 498 34.48 1.29 7.25
CA LYS A 498 35.38 1.50 6.10
C LYS A 498 35.27 2.90 5.51
N PHE A 499 34.09 3.50 5.65
CA PHE A 499 33.73 4.76 5.05
C PHE A 499 32.87 5.59 6.02
N GLU A 500 33.48 6.54 6.72
CA GLU A 500 32.81 7.31 7.78
C GLU A 500 31.66 8.19 7.27
N ALA A 501 31.79 8.78 6.07
CA ALA A 501 30.73 9.57 5.46
C ALA A 501 29.43 8.73 5.27
N ALA A 502 29.52 7.39 5.29
CA ALA A 502 28.35 6.51 5.24
C ALA A 502 27.32 6.83 6.32
N ILE A 503 27.74 7.31 7.51
CA ILE A 503 26.82 7.69 8.58
C ILE A 503 25.95 8.87 8.12
N SER A 504 26.56 9.92 7.57
CA SER A 504 25.83 11.09 7.05
C SER A 504 24.96 10.73 5.86
N PHE A 505 25.48 9.91 4.95
CA PHE A 505 24.72 9.45 3.78
C PHE A 505 23.54 8.57 4.17
N GLY A 506 23.69 7.69 5.16
CA GLY A 506 22.60 6.88 5.69
C GLY A 506 21.45 7.72 6.24
N TYR A 507 21.76 8.77 7.00
CA TYR A 507 20.77 9.71 7.48
C TYR A 507 20.08 10.50 6.35
N ILE A 508 20.87 11.02 5.39
CA ILE A 508 20.33 11.76 4.23
C ILE A 508 19.42 10.85 3.41
N LEU A 509 19.88 9.65 3.06
CA LEU A 509 19.08 8.71 2.27
C LEU A 509 17.84 8.25 3.01
N CYS A 510 17.95 7.90 4.28
CA CYS A 510 16.79 7.57 5.11
C CYS A 510 15.78 8.72 5.11
N GLY A 511 16.23 9.94 5.36
CA GLY A 511 15.34 11.10 5.38
C GLY A 511 14.72 11.42 4.03
N LEU A 512 15.48 11.34 2.93
CA LEU A 512 14.98 11.56 1.56
C LEU A 512 13.96 10.50 1.15
N THR A 513 14.24 9.23 1.38
CA THR A 513 13.32 8.13 1.04
C THR A 513 12.03 8.20 1.84
N LEU A 514 12.10 8.53 3.14
CA LEU A 514 10.91 8.78 3.96
C LEU A 514 10.15 10.03 3.48
N LEU A 515 10.83 11.08 3.03
CA LEU A 515 10.17 12.26 2.46
C LEU A 515 9.46 11.91 1.16
N VAL A 516 10.13 11.18 0.26
CA VAL A 516 9.54 10.71 -1.01
C VAL A 516 8.35 9.81 -0.78
N SER A 517 8.38 8.94 0.24
CA SER A 517 7.22 8.10 0.59
C SER A 517 5.95 8.90 0.88
N MET A 518 6.08 10.20 1.17
CA MET A 518 4.96 11.08 1.54
C MET A 518 4.46 11.96 0.38
N PHE A 519 5.12 11.92 -0.80
CA PHE A 519 4.69 12.74 -1.95
C PHE A 519 3.39 12.25 -2.60
N GLY A 520 3.04 10.98 -2.42
CA GLY A 520 1.73 10.44 -2.77
C GLY A 520 0.74 10.61 -1.61
N GLU A 521 0.07 9.56 -1.24
CA GLU A 521 -0.70 9.50 0.01
C GLU A 521 0.26 9.30 1.19
N SER A 522 0.27 10.24 2.12
CA SER A 522 1.03 10.06 3.36
C SER A 522 0.34 9.00 4.24
N ASN A 523 0.91 7.81 4.30
CA ASN A 523 0.37 6.65 4.97
C ASN A 523 -0.93 6.12 4.32
N PRO A 524 -0.84 5.55 3.11
CA PRO A 524 -2.00 4.96 2.43
C PRO A 524 -2.65 3.88 3.28
N SER A 525 -3.96 3.71 3.10
CA SER A 525 -4.72 2.67 3.77
C SER A 525 -4.08 1.29 3.59
N VAL A 526 -4.22 0.47 4.63
CA VAL A 526 -3.86 -0.95 4.51
C VAL A 526 -4.98 -1.63 3.74
N THR A 527 -4.70 -2.07 2.53
CA THR A 527 -5.66 -2.78 1.67
C THR A 527 -5.29 -4.25 1.52
N GLN A 528 -6.25 -5.06 1.10
CA GLN A 528 -5.99 -6.44 0.69
C GLN A 528 -5.12 -6.46 -0.58
N LEU A 529 -4.27 -7.47 -0.70
CA LEU A 529 -3.39 -7.60 -1.85
C LEU A 529 -4.20 -8.12 -3.05
N MET A 530 -4.03 -7.50 -4.20
CA MET A 530 -4.60 -8.04 -5.43
C MET A 530 -3.98 -9.42 -5.75
N PRO A 531 -4.74 -10.38 -6.29
CA PRO A 531 -4.25 -11.74 -6.55
C PRO A 531 -2.94 -11.77 -7.36
N VAL A 532 -2.80 -10.91 -8.37
CA VAL A 532 -1.60 -10.81 -9.22
C VAL A 532 -0.33 -10.41 -8.44
N LEU A 533 -0.47 -9.67 -7.33
CA LEU A 533 0.64 -9.20 -6.50
C LEU A 533 1.02 -10.19 -5.38
N SER A 534 0.29 -11.28 -5.18
CA SER A 534 0.51 -12.24 -4.10
C SER A 534 1.67 -13.23 -4.34
N SER A 535 2.46 -13.04 -5.42
CA SER A 535 3.59 -13.91 -5.76
C SER A 535 4.80 -13.70 -4.84
N PRO A 536 5.34 -14.76 -4.20
CA PRO A 536 6.58 -14.68 -3.43
C PRO A 536 7.78 -14.19 -4.25
N LEU A 537 7.86 -14.54 -5.54
CA LEU A 537 8.91 -14.10 -6.45
C LEU A 537 8.88 -12.59 -6.66
N LEU A 538 7.68 -12.00 -6.76
CA LEU A 538 7.52 -10.54 -6.87
C LEU A 538 8.08 -9.84 -5.61
N SER A 539 7.79 -10.36 -4.43
CA SER A 539 8.32 -9.82 -3.18
C SER A 539 9.86 -9.85 -3.13
N ILE A 540 10.48 -10.96 -3.53
CA ILE A 540 11.95 -11.09 -3.62
C ILE A 540 12.51 -10.10 -4.65
N HIS A 541 11.86 -9.96 -5.79
CA HIS A 541 12.26 -9.02 -6.84
C HIS A 541 12.23 -7.57 -6.34
N VAL A 542 11.16 -7.15 -5.66
CA VAL A 542 11.02 -5.80 -5.09
C VAL A 542 12.11 -5.53 -4.04
N VAL A 543 12.38 -6.47 -3.11
CA VAL A 543 13.46 -6.33 -2.11
C VAL A 543 14.82 -6.14 -2.78
N THR A 544 15.10 -6.96 -3.80
CA THR A 544 16.38 -6.90 -4.54
C THR A 544 16.55 -5.56 -5.25
N ILE A 545 15.50 -5.06 -5.89
CA ILE A 545 15.52 -3.73 -6.56
C ILE A 545 15.72 -2.61 -5.53
N MET A 546 15.00 -2.62 -4.40
CA MET A 546 15.13 -1.58 -3.38
C MET A 546 16.54 -1.57 -2.76
N LEU A 547 17.13 -2.73 -2.54
CA LEU A 547 18.53 -2.85 -2.09
C LEU A 547 19.50 -2.30 -3.14
N SER A 548 19.28 -2.62 -4.42
CA SER A 548 20.10 -2.12 -5.55
C SER A 548 20.02 -0.59 -5.65
N TYR A 549 18.83 -0.02 -5.55
CA TYR A 549 18.65 1.44 -5.57
C TYR A 549 19.30 2.13 -4.37
N SER A 550 19.24 1.50 -3.18
CA SER A 550 19.93 2.02 -2.01
C SER A 550 21.46 2.03 -2.22
N LEU A 551 22.03 0.98 -2.80
CA LEU A 551 23.47 0.92 -3.15
C LEU A 551 23.84 1.98 -4.18
N LEU A 552 23.06 2.14 -5.25
CA LEU A 552 23.28 3.18 -6.27
C LEU A 552 23.21 4.58 -5.69
N ALA A 553 22.26 4.84 -4.77
CA ALA A 553 22.15 6.12 -4.09
C ALA A 553 23.38 6.41 -3.20
N PHE A 554 23.94 5.40 -2.51
CA PHE A 554 25.22 5.55 -1.79
C PHE A 554 26.38 5.87 -2.74
N VAL A 555 26.44 5.19 -3.90
CA VAL A 555 27.47 5.48 -4.91
C VAL A 555 27.33 6.90 -5.44
N MET A 556 26.11 7.36 -5.73
CA MET A 556 25.83 8.72 -6.18
C MET A 556 26.30 9.75 -5.16
N LEU A 557 25.92 9.61 -3.88
CA LEU A 557 26.34 10.54 -2.83
C LEU A 557 27.85 10.54 -2.59
N ASN A 558 28.53 9.43 -2.87
CA ASN A 558 29.99 9.35 -2.78
C ASN A 558 30.70 10.01 -3.98
N GLY A 559 30.01 10.16 -5.11
CA GLY A 559 30.55 10.81 -6.31
C GLY A 559 30.39 12.33 -6.34
N ILE A 560 29.53 12.87 -5.46
CA ILE A 560 29.34 14.31 -5.24
C ILE A 560 30.35 14.81 -4.17
#